data_ded9bd02579a15b498ef4f7cf966deb4
#
_entry.id   ded9bd02579a15b498ef4f7cf966deb4
#
_cell.length_a   1.000
_cell.length_b   1.000
_cell.length_c   1.000
_cell.angle_alpha   90.00
_cell.angle_beta   90.00
_cell.angle_gamma   90.00
#
_symmetry.space_group_name_H-M   'P 1'
#
loop_
_entity.id
_entity.type
_entity.pdbx_description
1 polymer ?
#
loop_
_entity_poly.entity_id
_entity_poly.type
_entity_poly.pdbx_seq_one_letter_code
_entity_poly.pdbx_strand_id
1 'polypeptide(L)'
;MGKLGQRVISYSIVPIIMAISACSAIYQQVVATARKPGEQIATTPDKVWQELNCAKRERPFVQVERMEVVPEMIKPGGRVNYRLVYVLCPLKPSEVLKTRLVRNMLFKGERVAGNVKDSFELKPGRWIVDSFFTLPPESPFGVYALEVSFEIPHGQPHKQVRSFVVSDEFYLSGH
;
A
#
# COMPACT_ATOMS: atom_id res chain seq x y z
N MET A 1 -41.91 -29.82 48.29
CA MET A 1 -40.53 -29.74 47.82
C MET A 1 -40.55 -29.74 46.29
N GLY A 2 -40.56 -28.55 45.70
CA GLY A 2 -40.61 -28.36 44.25
C GLY A 2 -39.24 -27.99 43.72
N LYS A 3 -38.71 -28.78 42.77
CA LYS A 3 -37.48 -28.49 42.05
C LYS A 3 -37.78 -27.51 40.90
N LEU A 4 -37.33 -26.24 41.02
CA LEU A 4 -37.27 -25.33 39.90
C LEU A 4 -36.17 -25.77 38.92
N GLY A 5 -36.58 -26.18 37.75
CA GLY A 5 -35.67 -26.41 36.61
C GLY A 5 -35.15 -25.12 36.01
N GLN A 6 -33.89 -24.87 36.14
CA GLN A 6 -33.17 -23.75 35.51
C GLN A 6 -32.99 -24.05 34.02
N ARG A 7 -33.75 -23.40 33.13
CA ARG A 7 -33.56 -23.44 31.69
C ARG A 7 -32.41 -22.50 31.34
N VAL A 8 -31.28 -23.08 30.95
CA VAL A 8 -30.15 -22.37 30.37
C VAL A 8 -30.50 -22.03 28.91
N ILE A 9 -30.76 -20.74 28.68
CA ILE A 9 -30.94 -20.23 27.29
C ILE A 9 -29.56 -20.02 26.71
N SER A 10 -29.10 -20.97 25.89
CA SER A 10 -27.86 -20.85 25.13
C SER A 10 -28.15 -20.04 23.87
N TYR A 11 -27.89 -18.74 23.90
CA TYR A 11 -27.92 -17.92 22.69
C TYR A 11 -26.68 -18.17 21.85
N SER A 12 -26.87 -18.77 20.68
CA SER A 12 -25.82 -18.95 19.70
C SER A 12 -25.35 -17.59 19.15
N ILE A 13 -24.20 -17.11 19.60
CA ILE A 13 -23.52 -15.87 19.14
C ILE A 13 -22.82 -16.11 17.77
N VAL A 14 -22.77 -17.35 17.29
CA VAL A 14 -22.04 -17.76 16.09
C VAL A 14 -22.46 -17.09 14.77
N PRO A 15 -23.74 -16.78 14.46
CA PRO A 15 -24.09 -16.21 13.15
C PRO A 15 -23.67 -14.76 12.94
N ILE A 16 -23.47 -13.99 14.00
CA ILE A 16 -23.13 -12.55 13.88
C ILE A 16 -21.68 -12.34 13.44
N ILE A 17 -20.76 -13.20 13.89
CA ILE A 17 -19.34 -13.09 13.56
C ILE A 17 -19.08 -13.41 12.08
N MET A 18 -19.79 -14.37 11.49
CA MET A 18 -19.66 -14.69 10.06
C MET A 18 -20.18 -13.57 9.13
N ALA A 19 -21.19 -12.83 9.55
CA ALA A 19 -21.74 -11.73 8.75
C ALA A 19 -20.76 -10.54 8.62
N ILE A 20 -19.98 -10.26 9.67
CA ILE A 20 -19.01 -9.14 9.68
C ILE A 20 -17.82 -9.45 8.74
N SER A 21 -17.35 -10.69 8.72
CA SER A 21 -16.23 -11.09 7.86
C SER A 21 -16.58 -11.05 6.36
N ALA A 22 -17.81 -11.40 6.00
CA ALA A 22 -18.28 -11.34 4.62
C ALA A 22 -18.39 -9.88 4.10
N CYS A 23 -18.82 -8.94 4.93
CA CYS A 23 -18.92 -7.54 4.56
C CYS A 23 -17.54 -6.89 4.30
N SER A 24 -16.50 -7.26 5.04
CA SER A 24 -15.16 -6.72 4.83
C SER A 24 -14.55 -7.18 3.49
N ALA A 25 -14.72 -8.43 3.13
CA ALA A 25 -14.21 -8.98 1.86
C ALA A 25 -14.89 -8.32 0.64
N ILE A 26 -16.20 -8.11 0.69
CA ILE A 26 -16.95 -7.42 -0.37
C ILE A 26 -16.49 -5.97 -0.49
N TYR A 27 -16.31 -5.27 0.64
CA TYR A 27 -15.83 -3.90 0.65
C TYR A 27 -14.45 -3.76 -0.01
N GLN A 28 -13.50 -4.63 0.33
CA GLN A 28 -12.14 -4.62 -0.27
C GLN A 28 -12.19 -4.87 -1.77
N GLN A 29 -13.04 -5.79 -2.23
CA GLN A 29 -13.21 -6.06 -3.65
C GLN A 29 -13.77 -4.84 -4.40
N VAL A 30 -14.78 -4.17 -3.84
CA VAL A 30 -15.35 -2.94 -4.40
C VAL A 30 -14.32 -1.82 -4.44
N VAL A 31 -13.56 -1.62 -3.38
CA VAL A 31 -12.49 -0.61 -3.33
C VAL A 31 -11.42 -0.90 -4.39
N ALA A 32 -10.99 -2.16 -4.54
CA ALA A 32 -9.99 -2.54 -5.53
C ALA A 32 -10.46 -2.27 -6.97
N THR A 33 -11.75 -2.48 -7.26
CA THR A 33 -12.32 -2.24 -8.61
C THR A 33 -12.59 -0.76 -8.88
N ALA A 34 -12.86 0.04 -7.86
CA ALA A 34 -13.14 1.47 -7.99
C ALA A 34 -11.88 2.32 -8.23
N ARG A 35 -10.70 1.83 -7.80
CA ARG A 35 -9.44 2.54 -8.00
C ARG A 35 -9.00 2.48 -9.46
N LYS A 36 -8.55 3.62 -9.97
CA LYS A 36 -7.95 3.72 -11.33
C LYS A 36 -6.44 3.91 -11.18
N PRO A 37 -5.62 3.25 -12.04
CA PRO A 37 -4.18 3.50 -12.04
C PRO A 37 -3.90 4.97 -12.33
N GLY A 38 -2.92 5.52 -11.64
CA GLY A 38 -2.50 6.90 -11.84
C GLY A 38 -2.03 7.59 -10.58
N GLU A 39 -1.79 8.87 -10.71
CA GLU A 39 -1.33 9.76 -9.66
C GLU A 39 -2.37 10.85 -9.41
N GLN A 40 -2.65 11.14 -8.14
CA GLN A 40 -3.58 12.17 -7.71
C GLN A 40 -2.95 13.01 -6.61
N ILE A 41 -3.10 14.32 -6.70
CA ILE A 41 -2.68 15.22 -5.62
C ILE A 41 -3.70 15.14 -4.48
N ALA A 42 -3.23 14.80 -3.28
CA ALA A 42 -4.05 14.78 -2.06
C ALA A 42 -3.95 16.10 -1.28
N THR A 43 -2.75 16.72 -1.28
CA THR A 43 -2.51 18.00 -0.62
C THR A 43 -1.50 18.81 -1.42
N THR A 44 -1.81 20.07 -1.63
CA THR A 44 -0.96 20.98 -2.41
C THR A 44 0.41 21.18 -1.78
N PRO A 45 1.45 21.53 -2.57
CA PRO A 45 2.80 21.77 -2.06
C PRO A 45 2.85 22.79 -0.92
N ASP A 46 2.13 23.91 -1.03
CA ASP A 46 2.14 24.97 -0.02
C ASP A 46 1.59 24.51 1.33
N LYS A 47 0.51 23.72 1.31
CA LYS A 47 -0.07 23.13 2.52
C LYS A 47 0.89 22.13 3.17
N VAL A 48 1.49 21.23 2.38
CA VAL A 48 2.48 20.27 2.87
C VAL A 48 3.70 21.01 3.41
N TRP A 49 4.14 22.07 2.75
CA TRP A 49 5.27 22.89 3.20
C TRP A 49 5.08 23.45 4.61
N GLN A 50 3.87 23.94 4.89
CA GLN A 50 3.50 24.44 6.21
C GLN A 50 3.31 23.32 7.23
N GLU A 51 2.52 22.29 6.88
CA GLU A 51 2.20 21.15 7.75
C GLU A 51 3.44 20.42 8.25
N LEU A 52 4.38 20.12 7.34
CA LEU A 52 5.60 19.41 7.66
C LEU A 52 6.78 20.30 8.06
N ASN A 53 6.58 21.63 8.07
CA ASN A 53 7.63 22.59 8.34
C ASN A 53 8.90 22.37 7.48
N CYS A 54 8.67 22.21 6.16
CA CYS A 54 9.72 21.82 5.20
C CYS A 54 10.94 22.74 5.24
N ALA A 55 10.76 24.01 5.59
CA ALA A 55 11.87 24.98 5.72
C ALA A 55 12.92 24.58 6.75
N LYS A 56 12.52 23.84 7.79
CA LYS A 56 13.40 23.40 8.89
C LYS A 56 13.92 21.98 8.73
N ARG A 57 13.54 21.28 7.67
CA ARG A 57 13.98 19.90 7.40
C ARG A 57 15.21 19.88 6.50
N GLU A 58 16.01 18.84 6.65
CA GLU A 58 17.00 18.50 5.64
C GLU A 58 16.29 18.11 4.35
N ARG A 59 16.58 18.78 3.25
CA ARG A 59 15.89 18.62 1.96
C ARG A 59 16.83 18.10 0.86
N PRO A 60 16.33 17.37 -0.14
CA PRO A 60 14.91 16.98 -0.31
C PRO A 60 14.49 16.00 0.79
N PHE A 61 13.31 16.23 1.37
CA PHE A 61 12.70 15.32 2.33
C PHE A 61 11.56 14.55 1.65
N VAL A 62 11.65 13.24 1.67
CA VAL A 62 10.62 12.32 1.16
C VAL A 62 10.17 11.42 2.29
N GLN A 63 8.89 11.21 2.41
CA GLN A 63 8.30 10.24 3.34
C GLN A 63 7.17 9.51 2.66
N VAL A 64 7.17 8.18 2.74
CA VAL A 64 5.99 7.38 2.45
C VAL A 64 5.15 7.34 3.73
N GLU A 65 3.93 7.85 3.66
CA GLU A 65 3.02 7.93 4.81
C GLU A 65 2.15 6.69 4.93
N ARG A 66 1.81 6.08 3.80
CA ARG A 66 0.92 4.91 3.76
C ARG A 66 1.18 4.06 2.54
N MET A 67 1.11 2.77 2.72
CA MET A 67 0.94 1.78 1.68
C MET A 67 -0.24 0.89 2.02
N GLU A 68 -0.97 0.45 1.02
CA GLU A 68 -2.15 -0.39 1.17
C GLU A 68 -2.29 -1.28 -0.05
N VAL A 69 -2.43 -2.56 0.16
CA VAL A 69 -2.67 -3.57 -0.88
C VAL A 69 -4.10 -4.09 -0.73
N VAL A 70 -4.86 -4.09 -1.82
CA VAL A 70 -6.25 -4.59 -1.83
C VAL A 70 -6.54 -5.38 -3.11
N PRO A 71 -7.33 -6.47 -3.00
CA PRO A 71 -7.80 -7.07 -1.76
C PRO A 71 -6.66 -7.79 -1.02
N GLU A 72 -6.81 -7.96 0.29
CA GLU A 72 -5.87 -8.71 1.12
C GLU A 72 -5.85 -10.21 0.80
N MET A 73 -6.91 -10.70 0.18
CA MET A 73 -7.04 -12.10 -0.24
C MET A 73 -7.41 -12.18 -1.72
N ILE A 74 -6.62 -12.91 -2.49
CA ILE A 74 -6.83 -13.06 -3.94
C ILE A 74 -6.70 -14.52 -4.37
N LYS A 75 -7.19 -14.81 -5.60
CA LYS A 75 -6.99 -16.09 -6.28
C LYS A 75 -5.79 -16.05 -7.21
N PRO A 76 -5.19 -17.20 -7.56
CA PRO A 76 -4.21 -17.30 -8.63
C PRO A 76 -4.72 -16.64 -9.93
N GLY A 77 -3.87 -15.90 -10.61
CA GLY A 77 -4.28 -15.08 -11.75
C GLY A 77 -5.06 -13.81 -11.39
N GLY A 78 -5.32 -13.60 -10.09
CA GLY A 78 -6.03 -12.45 -9.59
C GLY A 78 -5.24 -11.15 -9.71
N ARG A 79 -5.98 -10.04 -9.69
CA ARG A 79 -5.44 -8.68 -9.80
C ARG A 79 -5.46 -8.00 -8.45
N VAL A 80 -4.33 -7.39 -8.11
CA VAL A 80 -4.13 -6.63 -6.87
C VAL A 80 -3.91 -5.16 -7.21
N ASN A 81 -4.53 -4.29 -6.44
CA ASN A 81 -4.22 -2.86 -6.43
C ASN A 81 -3.34 -2.55 -5.22
N TYR A 82 -2.29 -1.76 -5.42
CA TYR A 82 -1.63 -1.09 -4.33
C TYR A 82 -1.79 0.42 -4.43
N ARG A 83 -1.99 1.04 -3.29
CA ARG A 83 -2.02 2.48 -3.11
C ARG A 83 -0.84 2.91 -2.27
N LEU A 84 -0.10 3.87 -2.77
CA LEU A 84 1.00 4.50 -2.06
C LEU A 84 0.67 5.97 -1.83
N VAL A 85 0.88 6.45 -0.62
CA VAL A 85 0.79 7.88 -0.30
C VAL A 85 2.17 8.37 0.11
N TYR A 86 2.68 9.36 -0.59
CA TYR A 86 3.95 9.98 -0.26
C TYR A 86 3.84 11.50 -0.15
N VAL A 87 4.78 12.09 0.58
CA VAL A 87 5.02 13.52 0.62
C VAL A 87 6.43 13.84 0.16
N LEU A 88 6.58 14.96 -0.53
CA LEU A 88 7.88 15.52 -0.91
C LEU A 88 7.96 16.99 -0.49
N CYS A 89 8.97 17.31 0.35
CA CYS A 89 9.48 18.66 0.55
C CYS A 89 10.74 18.82 -0.32
N PRO A 90 10.66 19.46 -1.49
CA PRO A 90 11.80 19.60 -2.40
C PRO A 90 12.79 20.67 -1.92
N LEU A 91 13.95 20.77 -2.57
CA LEU A 91 14.88 21.87 -2.34
C LEU A 91 14.32 23.22 -2.75
N LYS A 92 13.71 23.24 -3.95
CA LYS A 92 12.99 24.40 -4.49
C LYS A 92 11.50 24.07 -4.58
N PRO A 93 10.58 25.02 -4.35
CA PRO A 93 9.15 24.74 -4.21
C PRO A 93 8.49 23.95 -5.36
N SER A 94 8.98 24.14 -6.60
CA SER A 94 8.45 23.46 -7.80
C SER A 94 9.33 22.30 -8.29
N GLU A 95 10.39 21.95 -7.57
CA GLU A 95 11.35 20.95 -8.04
C GLU A 95 10.76 19.55 -7.93
N VAL A 96 10.81 18.84 -9.04
CA VAL A 96 10.45 17.41 -9.13
C VAL A 96 11.70 16.57 -8.92
N LEU A 97 11.59 15.55 -8.08
CA LEU A 97 12.70 14.65 -7.80
C LEU A 97 12.61 13.41 -8.70
N LYS A 98 13.56 13.26 -9.61
CA LYS A 98 13.66 12.06 -10.47
C LYS A 98 14.20 10.89 -9.66
N THR A 99 13.48 9.77 -9.70
CA THR A 99 13.81 8.55 -8.96
C THR A 99 13.59 7.32 -9.83
N ARG A 100 14.08 6.18 -9.36
CA ARG A 100 13.67 4.86 -9.85
C ARG A 100 12.63 4.32 -8.88
N LEU A 101 11.48 3.93 -9.38
CA LEU A 101 10.46 3.23 -8.60
C LEU A 101 10.68 1.73 -8.78
N VAL A 102 11.14 1.07 -7.73
CA VAL A 102 11.36 -0.38 -7.70
C VAL A 102 10.22 -1.04 -6.94
N ARG A 103 9.68 -2.10 -7.51
CA ARG A 103 8.62 -2.93 -6.92
C ARG A 103 9.08 -4.36 -6.91
N ASN A 104 9.12 -4.97 -5.75
CA ASN A 104 9.48 -6.37 -5.56
C ASN A 104 8.31 -7.11 -4.92
N MET A 105 7.98 -8.26 -5.48
CA MET A 105 7.07 -9.20 -4.88
C MET A 105 7.88 -10.29 -4.20
N LEU A 106 7.62 -10.47 -2.92
CA LEU A 106 8.30 -11.47 -2.09
C LEU A 106 7.32 -12.57 -1.74
N PHE A 107 7.81 -13.80 -1.76
CA PHE A 107 7.13 -14.98 -1.23
C PHE A 107 8.07 -15.68 -0.27
N LYS A 108 7.66 -15.85 0.99
CA LYS A 108 8.52 -16.38 2.06
C LYS A 108 9.85 -15.65 2.22
N GLY A 109 9.84 -14.32 1.99
CA GLY A 109 11.01 -13.47 2.07
C GLY A 109 11.93 -13.48 0.83
N GLU A 110 11.67 -14.32 -0.16
CA GLU A 110 12.42 -14.38 -1.41
C GLU A 110 11.72 -13.60 -2.53
N ARG A 111 12.48 -12.89 -3.32
CA ARG A 111 11.95 -12.14 -4.46
C ARG A 111 11.52 -13.10 -5.56
N VAL A 112 10.22 -13.15 -5.85
CA VAL A 112 9.62 -14.00 -6.90
C VAL A 112 9.28 -13.23 -8.17
N ALA A 113 9.07 -11.91 -8.06
CA ALA A 113 8.85 -11.02 -9.20
C ALA A 113 9.32 -9.61 -8.87
N GLY A 114 9.48 -8.78 -9.89
CA GLY A 114 9.83 -7.38 -9.69
C GLY A 114 9.73 -6.59 -10.98
N ASN A 115 9.54 -5.29 -10.81
CA ASN A 115 9.49 -4.33 -11.90
C ASN A 115 10.18 -3.05 -11.48
N VAL A 116 10.91 -2.45 -12.40
CA VAL A 116 11.57 -1.16 -12.22
C VAL A 116 10.98 -0.17 -13.21
N LYS A 117 10.54 0.97 -12.72
CA LYS A 117 10.19 2.12 -13.55
C LYS A 117 11.31 3.16 -13.39
N ASP A 118 12.19 3.21 -14.36
CA ASP A 118 13.18 4.27 -14.44
C ASP A 118 12.49 5.62 -14.70
N SER A 119 13.05 6.69 -14.20
CA SER A 119 12.52 8.04 -14.38
C SER A 119 11.11 8.26 -13.79
N PHE A 120 10.83 7.68 -12.61
CA PHE A 120 9.65 8.04 -11.83
C PHE A 120 9.87 9.41 -11.18
N GLU A 121 8.89 10.30 -11.32
CA GLU A 121 8.96 11.66 -10.81
C GLU A 121 8.17 11.80 -9.52
N LEU A 122 8.86 12.01 -8.38
CA LEU A 122 8.24 12.45 -7.16
C LEU A 122 7.96 13.96 -7.25
N LYS A 123 6.71 14.32 -7.10
CA LYS A 123 6.22 15.70 -7.23
C LYS A 123 6.06 16.35 -5.86
N PRO A 124 6.29 17.67 -5.72
CA PRO A 124 6.05 18.39 -4.48
C PRO A 124 4.62 18.24 -3.98
N GLY A 125 4.44 18.21 -2.65
CA GLY A 125 3.14 18.02 -2.03
C GLY A 125 2.90 16.59 -1.56
N ARG A 126 1.63 16.27 -1.26
CA ARG A 126 1.20 14.92 -0.91
C ARG A 126 0.47 14.29 -2.08
N TRP A 127 0.92 13.10 -2.50
CA TRP A 127 0.41 12.41 -3.67
C TRP A 127 -0.05 11.01 -3.32
N ILE A 128 -1.12 10.60 -3.99
CA ILE A 128 -1.62 9.23 -4.00
C ILE A 128 -1.24 8.62 -5.34
N VAL A 129 -0.61 7.45 -5.29
CA VAL A 129 -0.24 6.65 -6.47
C VAL A 129 -0.98 5.33 -6.39
N ASP A 130 -1.89 5.09 -7.32
CA ASP A 130 -2.57 3.81 -7.49
C ASP A 130 -1.95 3.04 -8.65
N SER A 131 -1.66 1.77 -8.42
CA SER A 131 -1.19 0.88 -9.47
C SER A 131 -1.69 -0.54 -9.26
N PHE A 132 -1.58 -1.36 -10.30
CA PHE A 132 -2.05 -2.73 -10.28
C PHE A 132 -0.96 -3.68 -10.72
N PHE A 133 -1.06 -4.91 -10.22
CA PHE A 133 -0.32 -6.04 -10.79
C PHE A 133 -1.22 -7.28 -10.78
N THR A 134 -0.89 -8.24 -11.62
CA THR A 134 -1.58 -9.52 -11.70
C THR A 134 -0.59 -10.60 -11.32
N LEU A 135 -1.02 -11.50 -10.43
CA LEU A 135 -0.24 -12.68 -10.09
C LEU A 135 -0.38 -13.74 -11.19
N PRO A 136 0.70 -14.41 -11.57
CA PRO A 136 0.61 -15.56 -12.45
C PRO A 136 -0.35 -16.63 -11.90
N PRO A 137 -1.09 -17.33 -12.78
CA PRO A 137 -2.01 -18.39 -12.36
C PRO A 137 -1.35 -19.55 -11.59
N GLU A 138 -0.07 -19.78 -11.86
CA GLU A 138 0.76 -20.83 -11.24
C GLU A 138 1.41 -20.40 -9.92
N SER A 139 1.12 -19.17 -9.43
CA SER A 139 1.72 -18.69 -8.18
C SER A 139 1.36 -19.58 -6.99
N PRO A 140 2.33 -19.95 -6.16
CA PRO A 140 2.08 -20.78 -4.94
C PRO A 140 1.13 -20.10 -3.98
N PHE A 141 0.31 -20.88 -3.27
CA PHE A 141 -0.55 -20.37 -2.20
C PHE A 141 0.27 -19.91 -0.99
N GLY A 142 -0.16 -18.86 -0.34
CA GLY A 142 0.46 -18.34 0.88
C GLY A 142 0.50 -16.83 0.95
N VAL A 143 1.32 -16.33 1.88
CA VAL A 143 1.51 -14.90 2.13
C VAL A 143 2.56 -14.35 1.17
N TYR A 144 2.20 -13.27 0.52
CA TYR A 144 3.08 -12.46 -0.31
C TYR A 144 3.27 -11.09 0.32
N ALA A 145 4.44 -10.51 0.17
CA ALA A 145 4.68 -9.11 0.47
C ALA A 145 5.01 -8.34 -0.81
N LEU A 146 4.42 -7.16 -0.96
CA LEU A 146 4.81 -6.20 -1.98
C LEU A 146 5.70 -5.15 -1.34
N GLU A 147 6.95 -5.07 -1.79
CA GLU A 147 7.86 -3.98 -1.45
C GLU A 147 7.85 -2.92 -2.54
N VAL A 148 7.79 -1.67 -2.13
CA VAL A 148 7.94 -0.51 -3.03
C VAL A 148 9.04 0.38 -2.48
N SER A 149 10.02 0.72 -3.32
CA SER A 149 11.09 1.64 -2.98
C SER A 149 11.31 2.69 -4.05
N PHE A 150 11.74 3.88 -3.58
CA PHE A 150 12.22 4.95 -4.45
C PHE A 150 13.73 5.04 -4.31
N GLU A 151 14.45 4.87 -5.40
CA GLU A 151 15.89 4.99 -5.46
C GLU A 151 16.26 6.28 -6.21
N ILE A 152 17.10 7.11 -5.59
CA ILE A 152 17.63 8.30 -6.25
C ILE A 152 18.89 7.88 -7.02
N PRO A 153 18.96 8.05 -8.35
CA PRO A 153 20.13 7.68 -9.13
C PRO A 153 21.40 8.39 -8.66
N HIS A 154 22.52 7.66 -8.67
CA HIS A 154 23.84 8.23 -8.39
C HIS A 154 24.17 9.35 -9.39
N GLY A 155 24.71 10.46 -8.90
CA GLY A 155 25.10 11.61 -9.73
C GLY A 155 24.19 12.84 -9.62
N GLN A 156 23.10 12.78 -8.89
CA GLN A 156 22.37 13.98 -8.48
C GLN A 156 23.09 14.64 -7.29
N PRO A 157 23.03 15.99 -7.15
CA PRO A 157 23.83 16.74 -6.15
C PRO A 157 23.49 16.41 -4.69
N HIS A 158 22.57 15.50 -4.44
CA HIS A 158 22.12 15.09 -3.12
C HIS A 158 22.82 13.80 -2.71
N LYS A 159 23.84 13.92 -1.88
CA LYS A 159 24.77 12.89 -1.45
C LYS A 159 24.22 11.70 -0.64
N GLN A 160 22.94 11.64 -0.37
CA GLN A 160 22.33 10.51 0.35
C GLN A 160 21.19 9.90 -0.45
N VAL A 161 21.51 8.81 -1.12
CA VAL A 161 20.50 7.89 -1.64
C VAL A 161 19.77 7.28 -0.45
N ARG A 162 18.62 7.83 -0.10
CA ARG A 162 17.71 7.16 0.81
C ARG A 162 16.73 6.37 -0.04
N SER A 163 16.89 5.06 -0.08
CA SER A 163 15.80 4.20 -0.52
C SER A 163 14.73 4.21 0.56
N PHE A 164 13.52 4.62 0.21
CA PHE A 164 12.37 4.48 1.09
C PHE A 164 11.70 3.18 0.72
N VAL A 165 11.80 2.19 1.61
CA VAL A 165 11.18 0.88 1.41
C VAL A 165 9.94 0.83 2.29
N VAL A 166 8.80 0.51 1.68
CA VAL A 166 7.56 0.16 2.37
C VAL A 166 7.06 -1.15 1.84
N SER A 167 6.47 -1.95 2.71
CA SER A 167 5.87 -3.23 2.34
C SER A 167 4.48 -3.35 2.92
N ASP A 168 3.63 -4.10 2.21
CA ASP A 168 2.34 -4.55 2.68
C ASP A 168 2.09 -5.99 2.22
N GLU A 169 1.29 -6.72 2.97
CA GLU A 169 1.08 -8.15 2.77
C GLU A 169 -0.31 -8.45 2.23
N PHE A 170 -0.42 -9.52 1.46
CA PHE A 170 -1.67 -10.08 0.98
C PHE A 170 -1.57 -11.60 0.88
N TYR A 171 -2.72 -12.27 0.86
CA TYR A 171 -2.80 -13.72 0.90
C TYR A 171 -3.34 -14.29 -0.41
N LEU A 172 -2.64 -15.27 -1.00
CA LEU A 172 -3.10 -16.02 -2.15
C LEU A 172 -3.74 -17.32 -1.68
N SER A 173 -5.05 -17.47 -1.96
CA SER A 173 -5.84 -18.63 -1.54
C SER A 173 -6.44 -19.37 -2.72
N GLY A 174 -6.72 -20.67 -2.53
CA GLY A 174 -7.32 -21.55 -3.53
C GLY A 174 -8.86 -21.59 -3.51
N HIS A 175 -9.53 -20.83 -2.63
CA HIS A 175 -11.00 -20.89 -2.47
C HIS A 175 -11.69 -19.64 -2.95
#